data_e26cbd8294319cca602a9ef507ff54d4
#
_entry.id   e26cbd8294319cca602a9ef507ff54d4
#
_cell.length_a   1.000
_cell.length_b   1.000
_cell.length_c   1.000
_cell.angle_alpha   90.00
_cell.angle_beta   90.00
_cell.angle_gamma   90.00
#
_symmetry.space_group_name_H-M   'P 1'
#
loop_
_entity.id
_entity.type
_entity.pdbx_description
1 polymer ?
#
loop_
_entity_poly.entity_id
_entity_poly.type
_entity_poly.pdbx_seq_one_letter_code
_entity_poly.pdbx_strand_id
1 'polypeptide(L)'
;MLQELLCRRRDVLMILPYVAIVQEKISGLSSFGIELGFFVVEYAGSKGKFPPIKRREKKSLYIATTEKGHSLVNSLIETGRISSLGLVVVDELHMIGEGTRGAILEMTLAKILYTSKTTQIIGMSATLNNVEDLQKFLQADYYTSQLRPVELKEYLKINDTVYEVDSRAENGMTFSRLLNHKYSDTLKKMDPDHLVALVTEVIPNYSCLVFCPTKMNCENVEEMICKSLSKEYLKHKEKEKQEVIKNLKNVSGGNLCHLLKRTIPFGVAIVA
;
A
#
# COMPACT_ATOMS: atom_id res chain seq x y z
N MET A 1 7.69 18.07 2.35
CA MET A 1 9.03 17.45 2.44
C MET A 1 10.09 18.28 1.72
N LEU A 2 9.96 18.58 0.42
CA LEU A 2 10.99 19.34 -0.34
C LEU A 2 11.28 20.72 0.27
N GLN A 3 10.27 21.45 0.72
CA GLN A 3 10.45 22.74 1.38
C GLN A 3 11.33 22.65 2.63
N GLU A 4 11.18 21.60 3.46
CA GLU A 4 12.03 21.38 4.64
C GLU A 4 13.48 21.06 4.24
N LEU A 5 13.66 20.18 3.25
CA LEU A 5 14.99 19.74 2.81
C LEU A 5 15.76 20.87 2.12
N LEU A 6 15.12 21.60 1.20
CA LEU A 6 15.78 22.55 0.31
C LEU A 6 15.81 23.98 0.87
N CYS A 7 14.66 24.46 1.39
CA CYS A 7 14.53 25.84 1.85
C CYS A 7 14.90 26.01 3.31
N ARG A 8 14.35 25.17 4.19
CA ARG A 8 14.60 25.25 5.64
C ARG A 8 15.86 24.49 6.09
N ARG A 9 16.44 23.69 5.19
CA ARG A 9 17.65 22.90 5.41
C ARG A 9 17.58 22.02 6.67
N ARG A 10 16.47 21.29 6.80
CA ARG A 10 16.22 20.35 7.90
C ARG A 10 16.00 18.96 7.36
N ASP A 11 16.33 17.95 8.14
CA ASP A 11 16.10 16.55 7.79
C ASP A 11 14.60 16.23 7.85
N VAL A 12 14.16 15.26 7.07
CA VAL A 12 12.79 14.79 7.02
C VAL A 12 12.76 13.29 7.27
N LEU A 13 11.79 12.82 8.04
CA LEU A 13 11.48 11.39 8.23
C LEU A 13 10.11 11.07 7.65
N MET A 14 10.06 10.06 6.79
CA MET A 14 8.82 9.46 6.30
C MET A 14 8.70 8.06 6.90
N ILE A 15 7.60 7.80 7.62
CA ILE A 15 7.29 6.51 8.23
C ILE A 15 6.22 5.82 7.38
N LEU A 16 6.49 4.59 7.00
CA LEU A 16 5.64 3.75 6.15
C LEU A 16 5.41 2.39 6.82
N PRO A 17 4.27 1.73 6.58
CA PRO A 17 3.95 0.49 7.29
C PRO A 17 4.77 -0.72 6.85
N TYR A 18 5.17 -0.79 5.57
CA TYR A 18 5.74 -2.00 4.99
C TYR A 18 7.05 -1.76 4.24
N VAL A 19 7.94 -2.74 4.29
CA VAL A 19 9.25 -2.71 3.60
C VAL A 19 9.11 -2.48 2.10
N ALA A 20 8.14 -3.14 1.46
CA ALA A 20 7.90 -3.00 0.02
C ALA A 20 7.57 -1.56 -0.37
N ILE A 21 6.73 -0.87 0.42
CA ILE A 21 6.37 0.53 0.16
C ILE A 21 7.56 1.45 0.40
N VAL A 22 8.39 1.18 1.42
CA VAL A 22 9.65 1.91 1.63
C VAL A 22 10.55 1.81 0.40
N GLN A 23 10.75 0.60 -0.13
CA GLN A 23 11.59 0.37 -1.29
C GLN A 23 11.05 1.04 -2.56
N GLU A 24 9.74 1.02 -2.77
CA GLU A 24 9.08 1.74 -3.86
C GLU A 24 9.34 3.25 -3.77
N LYS A 25 9.15 3.86 -2.59
CA LYS A 25 9.40 5.29 -2.37
C LYS A 25 10.87 5.65 -2.52
N ILE A 26 11.78 4.80 -2.06
CA ILE A 26 13.23 4.97 -2.28
C ILE A 26 13.54 4.99 -3.78
N SER A 27 13.04 4.02 -4.54
CA SER A 27 13.26 3.94 -5.98
C SER A 27 12.73 5.18 -6.71
N GLY A 28 11.52 5.62 -6.37
CA GLY A 28 10.89 6.79 -7.00
C GLY A 28 11.51 8.13 -6.62
N LEU A 29 12.11 8.27 -5.43
CA LEU A 29 12.63 9.54 -4.94
C LEU A 29 14.16 9.70 -5.06
N SER A 30 14.89 8.62 -5.33
CA SER A 30 16.36 8.67 -5.39
C SER A 30 16.89 9.58 -6.49
N SER A 31 16.30 9.57 -7.68
CA SER A 31 16.66 10.45 -8.79
C SER A 31 16.45 11.92 -8.42
N PHE A 32 15.30 12.26 -7.83
CA PHE A 32 15.03 13.62 -7.32
C PHE A 32 16.03 14.06 -6.27
N GLY A 33 16.45 13.14 -5.37
CA GLY A 33 17.47 13.42 -4.37
C GLY A 33 18.80 13.84 -5.01
N ILE A 34 19.21 13.16 -6.08
CA ILE A 34 20.44 13.48 -6.82
C ILE A 34 20.32 14.85 -7.49
N GLU A 35 19.24 15.08 -8.22
CA GLU A 35 19.01 16.32 -8.97
C GLU A 35 18.87 17.55 -8.07
N LEU A 36 18.12 17.42 -6.98
CA LEU A 36 17.81 18.52 -6.06
C LEU A 36 18.83 18.67 -4.91
N GLY A 37 19.78 17.76 -4.80
CA GLY A 37 20.89 17.87 -3.86
C GLY A 37 20.56 17.48 -2.41
N PHE A 38 19.68 16.51 -2.17
CA PHE A 38 19.46 15.90 -0.85
C PHE A 38 19.70 14.39 -0.90
N PHE A 39 19.86 13.76 0.27
CA PHE A 39 20.07 12.32 0.37
C PHE A 39 18.75 11.61 0.68
N VAL A 40 18.45 10.56 -0.08
CA VAL A 40 17.37 9.61 0.25
C VAL A 40 18.01 8.41 0.95
N VAL A 41 17.58 8.11 2.18
CA VAL A 41 18.21 7.09 3.04
C VAL A 41 17.18 6.09 3.50
N GLU A 42 17.42 4.82 3.18
CA GLU A 42 16.53 3.71 3.51
C GLU A 42 16.77 3.17 4.92
N TYR A 43 15.68 3.02 5.67
CA TYR A 43 15.60 2.37 6.98
C TYR A 43 14.52 1.29 6.98
N ALA A 44 14.81 0.14 6.35
CA ALA A 44 13.88 -0.99 6.25
C ALA A 44 14.63 -2.32 6.20
N GLY A 45 14.06 -3.37 6.73
CA GLY A 45 14.67 -4.71 6.77
C GLY A 45 16.03 -4.68 7.46
N SER A 46 17.09 -5.11 6.76
CA SER A 46 18.48 -5.09 7.25
C SER A 46 19.18 -3.74 7.06
N LYS A 47 18.56 -2.79 6.35
CA LYS A 47 19.16 -1.48 6.05
C LYS A 47 18.92 -0.44 7.14
N GLY A 48 19.78 0.56 7.18
CA GLY A 48 19.76 1.65 8.15
C GLY A 48 20.85 1.50 9.23
N LYS A 49 21.71 2.50 9.32
CA LYS A 49 22.77 2.57 10.34
C LYS A 49 22.39 3.55 11.44
N PHE A 50 22.63 3.16 12.70
CA PHE A 50 22.42 3.97 13.89
C PHE A 50 23.77 4.24 14.59
N PRO A 51 24.07 5.48 15.01
CA PRO A 51 23.35 6.71 14.71
C PRO A 51 23.43 7.09 13.22
N PRO A 52 22.44 7.87 12.69
CA PRO A 52 22.49 8.33 11.32
C PRO A 52 23.67 9.24 11.05
N ILE A 53 24.23 9.17 9.85
CA ILE A 53 25.38 9.97 9.44
C ILE A 53 25.04 11.47 9.57
N LYS A 54 25.85 12.22 10.30
CA LYS A 54 25.70 13.68 10.42
C LYS A 54 26.18 14.36 9.13
N ARG A 55 25.27 15.07 8.46
CA ARG A 55 25.56 15.80 7.23
C ARG A 55 25.42 17.30 7.48
N ARG A 56 26.42 18.08 7.02
CA ARG A 56 26.44 19.53 7.24
C ARG A 56 25.64 20.28 6.17
N GLU A 57 25.91 20.01 4.90
CA GLU A 57 25.37 20.78 3.76
C GLU A 57 24.09 20.18 3.21
N LYS A 58 24.16 18.92 2.77
CA LYS A 58 23.00 18.23 2.17
C LYS A 58 22.20 17.53 3.25
N LYS A 59 20.88 17.73 3.25
CA LYS A 59 19.97 17.14 4.22
C LYS A 59 19.51 15.76 3.79
N SER A 60 18.92 15.03 4.70
CA SER A 60 18.48 13.65 4.48
C SER A 60 16.97 13.54 4.56
N LEU A 61 16.41 12.87 3.57
CA LEU A 61 15.09 12.28 3.63
C LEU A 61 15.25 10.82 4.08
N TYR A 62 14.92 10.55 5.32
CA TYR A 62 14.87 9.20 5.87
C TYR A 62 13.52 8.58 5.51
N ILE A 63 13.51 7.42 4.87
CA ILE A 63 12.30 6.65 4.59
C ILE A 63 12.41 5.34 5.36
N ALA A 64 11.49 5.11 6.29
CA ALA A 64 11.61 4.08 7.30
C ALA A 64 10.32 3.28 7.48
N THR A 65 10.46 1.98 7.84
CA THR A 65 9.33 1.26 8.45
C THR A 65 9.07 1.80 9.87
N THR A 66 7.91 1.49 10.42
CA THR A 66 7.52 1.94 11.76
C THR A 66 8.57 1.62 12.81
N GLU A 67 9.08 0.40 12.84
CA GLU A 67 10.07 -0.08 13.81
C GLU A 67 11.43 0.62 13.63
N LYS A 68 11.85 0.78 12.38
CA LYS A 68 13.12 1.46 12.06
C LYS A 68 13.02 2.97 12.27
N GLY A 69 11.87 3.56 12.00
CA GLY A 69 11.59 4.97 12.31
C GLY A 69 11.67 5.24 13.82
N HIS A 70 11.10 4.34 14.63
CA HIS A 70 11.23 4.38 16.08
C HIS A 70 12.70 4.35 16.54
N SER A 71 13.47 3.40 16.02
CA SER A 71 14.90 3.28 16.34
C SER A 71 15.70 4.52 15.91
N LEU A 72 15.36 5.11 14.75
CA LEU A 72 15.98 6.34 14.26
C LEU A 72 15.69 7.53 15.19
N VAL A 73 14.43 7.70 15.60
CA VAL A 73 14.03 8.77 16.53
C VAL A 73 14.76 8.62 17.88
N ASN A 74 14.80 7.41 18.44
CA ASN A 74 15.53 7.13 19.67
C ASN A 74 17.01 7.53 19.53
N SER A 75 17.66 7.11 18.45
CA SER A 75 19.07 7.44 18.19
C SER A 75 19.31 8.93 18.01
N LEU A 76 18.38 9.67 17.39
CA LEU A 76 18.45 11.13 17.28
C LEU A 76 18.28 11.83 18.63
N ILE A 77 17.42 11.30 19.52
CA ILE A 77 17.25 11.82 20.88
C ILE A 77 18.52 11.56 21.69
N GLU A 78 19.03 10.34 21.73
CA GLU A 78 20.25 9.94 22.47
C GLU A 78 21.48 10.74 22.05
N THR A 79 21.58 11.08 20.77
CA THR A 79 22.70 11.87 20.24
C THR A 79 22.46 13.38 20.29
N GLY A 80 21.37 13.86 20.91
CA GLY A 80 21.00 15.28 20.99
C GLY A 80 20.69 15.94 19.64
N ARG A 81 20.30 15.17 18.64
CA ARG A 81 20.13 15.62 17.24
C ARG A 81 18.68 15.69 16.79
N ILE A 82 17.74 15.45 17.66
CA ILE A 82 16.30 15.44 17.29
C ILE A 82 15.86 16.78 16.68
N SER A 83 16.45 17.90 17.10
CA SER A 83 16.19 19.25 16.56
C SER A 83 16.58 19.41 15.08
N SER A 84 17.43 18.54 14.53
CA SER A 84 17.75 18.55 13.10
C SER A 84 16.57 18.05 12.24
N LEU A 85 15.62 17.31 12.83
CA LEU A 85 14.44 16.79 12.18
C LEU A 85 13.37 17.88 12.10
N GLY A 86 13.05 18.33 10.88
CA GLY A 86 12.08 19.41 10.64
C GLY A 86 10.65 18.92 10.43
N LEU A 87 10.53 17.76 9.84
CA LEU A 87 9.23 17.20 9.44
C LEU A 87 9.23 15.69 9.61
N VAL A 88 8.16 15.17 10.16
CA VAL A 88 7.82 13.75 10.18
C VAL A 88 6.53 13.55 9.42
N VAL A 89 6.55 12.69 8.40
CA VAL A 89 5.37 12.31 7.63
C VAL A 89 5.06 10.86 7.95
N VAL A 90 3.85 10.59 8.39
CA VAL A 90 3.35 9.25 8.67
C VAL A 90 2.28 8.90 7.66
N ASP A 91 2.53 7.89 6.86
CA ASP A 91 1.53 7.31 5.98
C ASP A 91 0.78 6.20 6.70
N GLU A 92 -0.48 5.98 6.34
CA GLU A 92 -1.38 5.02 6.97
C GLU A 92 -1.48 5.21 8.51
N LEU A 93 -1.70 6.45 8.94
CA LEU A 93 -1.75 6.82 10.37
C LEU A 93 -2.80 6.01 11.17
N HIS A 94 -3.86 5.51 10.50
CA HIS A 94 -4.88 4.66 11.13
C HIS A 94 -4.30 3.38 11.76
N MET A 95 -3.12 2.94 11.32
CA MET A 95 -2.42 1.81 11.92
C MET A 95 -1.99 2.05 13.38
N ILE A 96 -2.13 3.26 13.92
CA ILE A 96 -1.85 3.56 15.34
C ILE A 96 -2.71 2.69 16.28
N GLY A 97 -3.88 2.22 15.83
CA GLY A 97 -4.74 1.28 16.56
C GLY A 97 -4.35 -0.21 16.40
N GLU A 98 -3.34 -0.54 15.61
CA GLU A 98 -3.02 -1.92 15.26
C GLU A 98 -1.95 -2.55 16.17
N GLY A 99 -2.37 -3.13 17.29
CA GLY A 99 -1.53 -4.00 18.12
C GLY A 99 -0.14 -3.44 18.43
N THR A 100 0.89 -4.28 18.35
CA THR A 100 2.28 -3.91 18.70
C THR A 100 2.86 -2.83 17.80
N ARG A 101 2.55 -2.87 16.50
CA ARG A 101 3.07 -1.88 15.54
C ARG A 101 2.45 -0.50 15.75
N GLY A 102 1.15 -0.46 16.07
CA GLY A 102 0.47 0.77 16.46
C GLY A 102 1.06 1.39 17.71
N ALA A 103 1.32 0.59 18.73
CA ALA A 103 1.96 1.07 19.97
C ALA A 103 3.37 1.65 19.73
N ILE A 104 4.17 1.04 18.84
CA ILE A 104 5.49 1.58 18.45
C ILE A 104 5.34 2.92 17.74
N LEU A 105 4.37 3.06 16.84
CA LEU A 105 4.09 4.31 16.16
C LEU A 105 3.67 5.41 17.14
N GLU A 106 2.73 5.11 18.03
CA GLU A 106 2.26 6.01 19.07
C GLU A 106 3.41 6.51 19.96
N MET A 107 4.22 5.58 20.48
CA MET A 107 5.42 5.94 21.27
C MET A 107 6.40 6.83 20.49
N THR A 108 6.56 6.57 19.19
CA THR A 108 7.47 7.36 18.34
C THR A 108 6.98 8.79 18.24
N LEU A 109 5.68 8.98 17.96
CA LEU A 109 5.07 10.30 17.83
C LEU A 109 5.05 11.04 19.17
N ALA A 110 4.72 10.36 20.27
CA ALA A 110 4.78 10.94 21.62
C ALA A 110 6.18 11.43 21.98
N LYS A 111 7.23 10.66 21.67
CA LYS A 111 8.63 11.07 21.90
C LYS A 111 9.00 12.33 21.10
N ILE A 112 8.58 12.40 19.83
CA ILE A 112 8.83 13.58 18.99
C ILE A 112 8.14 14.80 19.57
N LEU A 113 6.85 14.70 19.91
CA LEU A 113 6.07 15.79 20.50
C LEU A 113 6.66 16.29 21.81
N TYR A 114 7.19 15.39 22.64
CA TYR A 114 7.80 15.73 23.90
C TYR A 114 9.18 16.38 23.74
N THR A 115 10.02 15.84 22.84
CA THR A 115 11.44 16.23 22.75
C THR A 115 11.71 17.35 21.74
N SER A 116 10.83 17.58 20.76
CA SER A 116 11.02 18.61 19.74
C SER A 116 9.77 19.42 19.49
N LYS A 117 9.76 20.67 19.95
CA LYS A 117 8.66 21.62 19.73
C LYS A 117 8.66 22.22 18.33
N THR A 118 9.69 22.02 17.54
CA THR A 118 9.86 22.61 16.20
C THR A 118 9.70 21.59 15.06
N THR A 119 9.56 20.31 15.36
CA THR A 119 9.33 19.27 14.37
C THR A 119 7.82 19.23 14.05
N GLN A 120 7.48 19.46 12.80
CA GLN A 120 6.09 19.31 12.32
C GLN A 120 5.79 17.82 12.11
N ILE A 121 4.58 17.41 12.46
CA ILE A 121 4.07 16.07 12.16
C ILE A 121 2.93 16.19 11.15
N ILE A 122 2.96 15.40 10.08
CA ILE A 122 1.89 15.27 9.11
C ILE A 122 1.50 13.79 9.06
N GLY A 123 0.27 13.48 9.43
CA GLY A 123 -0.33 12.16 9.30
C GLY A 123 -1.26 12.10 8.10
N MET A 124 -1.10 11.06 7.28
CA MET A 124 -2.02 10.72 6.19
C MET A 124 -2.72 9.42 6.54
N SER A 125 -4.03 9.38 6.37
CA SER A 125 -4.83 8.24 6.81
C SER A 125 -6.01 7.98 5.88
N ALA A 126 -6.45 6.74 5.84
CA ALA A 126 -7.77 6.39 5.38
C ALA A 126 -8.84 6.96 6.35
N THR A 127 -10.09 6.61 6.14
CA THR A 127 -11.21 7.05 6.99
C THR A 127 -10.99 6.59 8.45
N LEU A 128 -11.08 7.53 9.38
CA LEU A 128 -10.97 7.32 10.81
C LEU A 128 -12.27 7.74 11.51
N ASN A 129 -12.70 6.96 12.49
CA ASN A 129 -13.90 7.27 13.26
C ASN A 129 -13.61 8.19 14.47
N ASN A 130 -12.37 8.24 14.95
CA ASN A 130 -11.92 8.95 16.16
C ASN A 130 -10.91 10.06 15.85
N VAL A 131 -11.14 10.84 14.83
CA VAL A 131 -10.23 11.91 14.38
C VAL A 131 -9.94 12.93 15.47
N GLU A 132 -10.94 13.29 16.29
CA GLU A 132 -10.80 14.27 17.37
C GLU A 132 -9.76 13.87 18.42
N ASP A 133 -9.69 12.58 18.77
CA ASP A 133 -8.70 12.08 19.73
C ASP A 133 -7.29 12.15 19.16
N LEU A 134 -7.13 11.83 17.87
CA LEU A 134 -5.86 11.99 17.17
C LEU A 134 -5.44 13.46 17.05
N GLN A 135 -6.37 14.36 16.77
CA GLN A 135 -6.08 15.79 16.74
C GLN A 135 -5.55 16.29 18.09
N LYS A 136 -6.21 15.91 19.20
CA LYS A 136 -5.76 16.25 20.55
C LYS A 136 -4.39 15.66 20.86
N PHE A 137 -4.19 14.38 20.55
CA PHE A 137 -2.92 13.70 20.78
C PHE A 137 -1.76 14.33 19.99
N LEU A 138 -1.95 14.55 18.69
CA LEU A 138 -0.94 15.11 17.81
C LEU A 138 -0.82 16.63 17.88
N GLN A 139 -1.73 17.31 18.56
CA GLN A 139 -1.85 18.79 18.57
C GLN A 139 -1.90 19.35 17.14
N ALA A 140 -2.70 18.72 16.27
CA ALA A 140 -2.72 18.95 14.85
C ALA A 140 -4.09 19.41 14.35
N ASP A 141 -4.10 20.13 13.23
CA ASP A 141 -5.30 20.46 12.49
C ASP A 141 -5.72 19.27 11.62
N TYR A 142 -7.03 19.11 11.45
CA TYR A 142 -7.60 18.10 10.59
C TYR A 142 -8.02 18.69 9.24
N TYR A 143 -7.63 18.02 8.18
CA TYR A 143 -8.06 18.34 6.83
C TYR A 143 -8.58 17.08 6.13
N THR A 144 -9.75 17.17 5.51
CA THR A 144 -10.30 16.14 4.64
C THR A 144 -10.79 16.75 3.35
N SER A 145 -10.71 16.01 2.26
CA SER A 145 -11.23 16.39 0.96
C SER A 145 -12.10 15.28 0.39
N GLN A 146 -13.24 15.65 -0.15
CA GLN A 146 -14.11 14.74 -0.89
C GLN A 146 -13.67 14.59 -2.36
N LEU A 147 -12.69 15.39 -2.79
CA LEU A 147 -12.19 15.32 -4.16
C LEU A 147 -11.43 14.01 -4.38
N ARG A 148 -11.99 13.15 -5.21
CA ARG A 148 -11.30 12.00 -5.79
C ARG A 148 -10.99 12.28 -7.25
N PRO A 149 -9.71 12.20 -7.67
CA PRO A 149 -9.33 12.37 -9.09
C PRO A 149 -9.94 11.30 -10.01
N VAL A 150 -10.19 10.11 -9.44
CA VAL A 150 -10.83 8.98 -10.13
C VAL A 150 -12.05 8.59 -9.33
N GLU A 151 -13.20 8.47 -10.02
CA GLU A 151 -14.45 8.02 -9.41
C GLU A 151 -14.29 6.60 -8.84
N LEU A 152 -14.70 6.39 -7.59
CA LEU A 152 -14.81 5.07 -6.98
C LEU A 152 -16.28 4.73 -6.85
N LYS A 153 -16.69 3.64 -7.48
CA LYS A 153 -18.00 3.04 -7.29
C LYS A 153 -17.87 1.76 -6.49
N GLU A 154 -18.65 1.67 -5.45
CA GLU A 154 -18.67 0.52 -4.55
C GLU A 154 -19.92 -0.31 -4.84
N TYR A 155 -19.75 -1.62 -4.88
CA TYR A 155 -20.84 -2.55 -5.14
C TYR A 155 -20.87 -3.64 -4.09
N LEU A 156 -22.05 -4.05 -3.69
CA LEU A 156 -22.29 -5.17 -2.79
C LEU A 156 -23.02 -6.26 -3.54
N LYS A 157 -22.47 -7.48 -3.54
CA LYS A 157 -23.12 -8.65 -4.08
C LYS A 157 -23.85 -9.42 -2.98
N ILE A 158 -25.13 -9.61 -3.14
CA ILE A 158 -25.98 -10.42 -2.25
C ILE A 158 -26.70 -11.45 -3.12
N ASN A 159 -26.43 -12.72 -2.92
CA ASN A 159 -26.87 -13.82 -3.78
C ASN A 159 -26.50 -13.55 -5.26
N ASP A 160 -27.46 -13.53 -6.16
CA ASP A 160 -27.25 -13.27 -7.59
C ASP A 160 -27.46 -11.79 -7.97
N THR A 161 -27.63 -10.91 -6.99
CA THR A 161 -27.91 -9.50 -7.22
C THR A 161 -26.71 -8.65 -6.81
N VAL A 162 -26.38 -7.67 -7.64
CA VAL A 162 -25.37 -6.64 -7.38
C VAL A 162 -26.09 -5.32 -7.11
N TYR A 163 -25.75 -4.71 -6.01
CA TYR A 163 -26.24 -3.40 -5.59
C TYR A 163 -25.09 -2.39 -5.62
N GLU A 164 -25.37 -1.16 -6.05
CA GLU A 164 -24.45 -0.04 -5.92
C GLU A 164 -24.67 0.59 -4.53
N VAL A 165 -23.56 0.82 -3.81
CA VAL A 165 -23.59 1.51 -2.51
C VAL A 165 -23.85 2.99 -2.75
N ASP A 166 -24.98 3.50 -2.27
CA ASP A 166 -25.35 4.92 -2.35
C ASP A 166 -25.80 5.41 -0.98
N SER A 167 -24.97 6.26 -0.37
CA SER A 167 -25.24 6.84 0.95
C SER A 167 -26.50 7.73 0.99
N ARG A 168 -27.06 8.10 -0.17
CA ARG A 168 -28.27 8.91 -0.28
C ARG A 168 -29.54 8.06 -0.37
N ALA A 169 -29.39 6.77 -0.64
CA ALA A 169 -30.52 5.85 -0.69
C ALA A 169 -31.01 5.50 0.72
N GLU A 170 -32.32 5.30 0.89
CA GLU A 170 -32.95 5.00 2.18
C GLU A 170 -32.33 3.76 2.89
N ASN A 171 -31.95 2.74 2.11
CA ASN A 171 -31.28 1.53 2.61
C ASN A 171 -29.76 1.52 2.38
N GLY A 172 -29.16 2.66 2.01
CA GLY A 172 -27.72 2.78 1.75
C GLY A 172 -27.26 2.10 0.45
N MET A 173 -28.17 1.54 -0.37
CA MET A 173 -27.84 0.86 -1.61
C MET A 173 -28.98 0.91 -2.63
N THR A 174 -28.63 0.87 -3.91
CA THR A 174 -29.56 0.82 -5.03
C THR A 174 -29.32 -0.43 -5.87
N PHE A 175 -30.39 -1.00 -6.44
CA PHE A 175 -30.26 -2.13 -7.35
C PHE A 175 -29.42 -1.72 -8.57
N SER A 176 -28.41 -2.50 -8.90
CA SER A 176 -27.55 -2.27 -10.07
C SER A 176 -27.88 -3.29 -11.18
N ARG A 177 -27.67 -4.58 -10.91
CA ARG A 177 -27.90 -5.64 -11.90
C ARG A 177 -28.05 -7.02 -11.26
N LEU A 178 -28.58 -7.96 -12.03
CA LEU A 178 -28.50 -9.38 -11.73
C LEU A 178 -27.27 -10.00 -12.40
N LEU A 179 -26.61 -10.91 -11.69
CA LEU A 179 -25.57 -11.75 -12.27
C LEU A 179 -26.27 -12.87 -13.06
N ASN A 180 -26.22 -12.75 -14.39
CA ASN A 180 -26.88 -13.72 -15.27
C ASN A 180 -25.80 -14.64 -15.88
N HIS A 181 -25.32 -15.61 -15.09
CA HIS A 181 -24.32 -16.56 -15.54
C HIS A 181 -24.87 -17.98 -15.65
N LYS A 182 -24.63 -18.60 -16.80
CA LYS A 182 -24.89 -20.02 -17.00
C LYS A 182 -23.73 -20.85 -16.44
N TYR A 183 -23.75 -21.05 -15.13
CA TYR A 183 -22.79 -21.95 -14.49
C TYR A 183 -23.21 -23.41 -14.68
N SER A 184 -22.22 -24.27 -14.97
CA SER A 184 -22.42 -25.71 -14.82
C SER A 184 -22.59 -26.07 -13.34
N ASP A 185 -23.22 -27.19 -13.03
CA ASP A 185 -23.39 -27.62 -11.64
C ASP A 185 -22.07 -27.84 -10.90
N THR A 186 -21.02 -28.21 -11.63
CA THR A 186 -19.65 -28.29 -11.11
C THR A 186 -19.08 -26.92 -10.76
N LEU A 187 -19.25 -25.94 -11.62
CA LEU A 187 -18.75 -24.58 -11.38
C LEU A 187 -19.51 -23.88 -10.24
N LYS A 188 -20.82 -24.10 -10.12
CA LYS A 188 -21.62 -23.59 -8.98
C LYS A 188 -21.11 -24.08 -7.63
N LYS A 189 -20.64 -25.34 -7.58
CA LYS A 189 -20.03 -25.89 -6.35
C LYS A 189 -18.66 -25.36 -6.06
N MET A 190 -17.88 -25.04 -7.09
CA MET A 190 -16.51 -24.54 -6.95
C MET A 190 -16.45 -23.02 -6.70
N ASP A 191 -17.39 -22.28 -7.28
CA ASP A 191 -17.48 -20.81 -7.19
C ASP A 191 -18.91 -20.39 -6.77
N PRO A 192 -19.28 -20.66 -5.50
CA PRO A 192 -20.61 -20.31 -4.98
C PRO A 192 -20.83 -18.78 -4.94
N ASP A 193 -19.76 -18.03 -4.89
CA ASP A 193 -19.80 -16.57 -4.82
C ASP A 193 -19.82 -15.89 -6.20
N HIS A 194 -19.81 -16.67 -7.28
CA HIS A 194 -19.78 -16.18 -8.66
C HIS A 194 -18.60 -15.24 -8.98
N LEU A 195 -17.44 -15.50 -8.37
CA LEU A 195 -16.24 -14.68 -8.53
C LEU A 195 -15.72 -14.71 -9.98
N VAL A 196 -15.72 -15.89 -10.61
CA VAL A 196 -15.31 -16.04 -12.03
C VAL A 196 -16.20 -15.19 -12.94
N ALA A 197 -17.48 -15.12 -12.64
CA ALA A 197 -18.43 -14.32 -13.38
C ALA A 197 -18.10 -12.82 -13.26
N LEU A 198 -17.90 -12.33 -12.05
CA LEU A 198 -17.52 -10.94 -11.80
C LEU A 198 -16.19 -10.58 -12.48
N VAL A 199 -15.20 -11.47 -12.41
CA VAL A 199 -13.91 -11.26 -13.08
C VAL A 199 -14.09 -11.20 -14.59
N THR A 200 -14.88 -12.08 -15.18
CA THR A 200 -15.09 -12.12 -16.63
C THR A 200 -15.89 -10.94 -17.18
N GLU A 201 -16.67 -10.24 -16.35
CA GLU A 201 -17.29 -8.96 -16.74
C GLU A 201 -16.25 -7.85 -16.97
N VAL A 202 -15.11 -7.92 -16.30
CA VAL A 202 -14.09 -6.86 -16.27
C VAL A 202 -12.99 -7.11 -17.31
N ILE A 203 -12.49 -8.35 -17.39
CA ILE A 203 -11.40 -8.73 -18.29
C ILE A 203 -11.93 -9.04 -19.70
N PRO A 204 -11.14 -8.87 -20.77
CA PRO A 204 -9.75 -8.39 -20.81
C PRO A 204 -9.62 -6.87 -20.89
N ASN A 205 -10.71 -6.12 -20.85
CA ASN A 205 -10.72 -4.69 -21.11
C ASN A 205 -10.06 -3.89 -19.98
N TYR A 206 -10.20 -4.35 -18.76
CA TYR A 206 -9.67 -3.70 -17.56
C TYR A 206 -8.93 -4.70 -16.69
N SER A 207 -8.04 -4.18 -15.83
CA SER A 207 -7.38 -4.96 -14.79
C SER A 207 -8.35 -5.27 -13.66
N CYS A 208 -8.20 -6.45 -13.06
CA CYS A 208 -8.99 -6.89 -11.92
C CYS A 208 -8.06 -7.31 -10.77
N LEU A 209 -8.36 -6.88 -9.55
CA LEU A 209 -7.64 -7.27 -8.34
C LEU A 209 -8.63 -7.97 -7.40
N VAL A 210 -8.29 -9.19 -7.02
CA VAL A 210 -9.09 -10.02 -6.11
C VAL A 210 -8.35 -10.17 -4.79
N PHE A 211 -8.98 -9.74 -3.70
CA PHE A 211 -8.45 -9.92 -2.35
C PHE A 211 -8.97 -11.20 -1.74
N CYS A 212 -8.06 -11.98 -1.16
CA CYS A 212 -8.38 -13.22 -0.45
C CYS A 212 -7.78 -13.18 0.98
N PRO A 213 -8.43 -13.82 1.97
CA PRO A 213 -8.03 -13.73 3.36
C PRO A 213 -6.72 -14.44 3.68
N THR A 214 -6.31 -15.43 2.88
CA THR A 214 -5.06 -16.19 3.09
C THR A 214 -4.34 -16.48 1.78
N LYS A 215 -3.03 -16.77 1.84
CA LYS A 215 -2.24 -17.20 0.68
C LYS A 215 -2.83 -18.44 0.00
N MET A 216 -3.26 -19.43 0.80
CA MET A 216 -3.89 -20.65 0.29
C MET A 216 -5.16 -20.33 -0.50
N ASN A 217 -5.96 -19.38 -0.02
CA ASN A 217 -7.16 -18.95 -0.75
C ASN A 217 -6.80 -18.24 -2.05
N CYS A 218 -5.72 -17.43 -2.06
CA CYS A 218 -5.23 -16.82 -3.30
C CYS A 218 -4.87 -17.87 -4.34
N GLU A 219 -4.11 -18.91 -3.95
CA GLU A 219 -3.70 -20.00 -4.83
C GLU A 219 -4.91 -20.78 -5.37
N ASN A 220 -5.87 -21.10 -4.52
CA ASN A 220 -7.10 -21.82 -4.92
C ASN A 220 -7.96 -20.99 -5.89
N VAL A 221 -8.12 -19.70 -5.60
CA VAL A 221 -8.91 -18.77 -6.45
C VAL A 221 -8.19 -18.56 -7.80
N GLU A 222 -6.86 -18.39 -7.79
CA GLU A 222 -6.07 -18.28 -9.01
C GLU A 222 -6.26 -19.50 -9.93
N GLU A 223 -6.14 -20.71 -9.38
CA GLU A 223 -6.39 -21.96 -10.13
C GLU A 223 -7.83 -22.06 -10.64
N MET A 224 -8.80 -21.72 -9.81
CA MET A 224 -10.21 -21.76 -10.16
C MET A 224 -10.52 -20.83 -11.34
N ILE A 225 -10.04 -19.57 -11.28
CA ILE A 225 -10.18 -18.60 -12.37
C ILE A 225 -9.55 -19.16 -13.64
N CYS A 226 -8.30 -19.62 -13.61
CA CYS A 226 -7.61 -20.13 -14.79
C CYS A 226 -8.27 -21.36 -15.42
N LYS A 227 -8.86 -22.26 -14.62
CA LYS A 227 -9.59 -23.43 -15.12
C LYS A 227 -10.91 -23.04 -15.81
N SER A 228 -11.47 -21.92 -15.42
CA SER A 228 -12.78 -21.43 -15.91
C SER A 228 -12.68 -20.47 -17.09
N LEU A 229 -11.48 -19.85 -17.30
CA LEU A 229 -11.27 -18.93 -18.41
C LEU A 229 -11.19 -19.64 -19.76
N SER A 230 -11.70 -18.98 -20.81
CA SER A 230 -11.54 -19.43 -22.19
C SER A 230 -10.07 -19.48 -22.62
N LYS A 231 -9.71 -20.46 -23.43
CA LYS A 231 -8.37 -20.56 -24.03
C LYS A 231 -8.00 -19.37 -24.91
N GLU A 232 -8.94 -18.54 -25.29
CA GLU A 232 -8.71 -17.30 -26.05
C GLU A 232 -7.83 -16.33 -25.26
N TYR A 233 -7.96 -16.30 -23.91
CA TYR A 233 -7.13 -15.48 -23.05
C TYR A 233 -5.66 -15.82 -23.12
N LEU A 234 -5.26 -17.02 -23.55
CA LEU A 234 -3.85 -17.38 -23.78
C LEU A 234 -3.21 -16.52 -24.86
N LYS A 235 -3.98 -16.17 -25.91
CA LYS A 235 -3.49 -15.36 -27.04
C LYS A 235 -3.48 -13.86 -26.74
N HIS A 236 -4.31 -13.41 -25.80
CA HIS A 236 -4.39 -12.00 -25.45
C HIS A 236 -3.08 -11.53 -24.81
N LYS A 237 -2.43 -10.51 -25.39
CA LYS A 237 -1.14 -9.95 -24.91
C LYS A 237 -0.07 -11.03 -24.63
N GLU A 238 0.06 -12.01 -25.50
CA GLU A 238 0.96 -13.15 -25.31
C GLU A 238 2.42 -12.70 -25.14
N LYS A 239 2.87 -11.74 -25.94
CA LYS A 239 4.25 -11.23 -25.88
C LYS A 239 4.57 -10.57 -24.54
N GLU A 240 3.68 -9.73 -24.04
CA GLU A 240 3.85 -9.07 -22.75
C GLU A 240 3.87 -10.09 -21.60
N LYS A 241 3.02 -11.11 -21.65
CA LYS A 241 3.01 -12.18 -20.65
C LYS A 241 4.30 -13.00 -20.66
N GLN A 242 4.86 -13.28 -21.85
CA GLN A 242 6.15 -13.96 -21.98
C GLN A 242 7.30 -13.10 -21.43
N GLU A 243 7.27 -11.79 -21.64
CA GLU A 243 8.24 -10.87 -21.08
C GLU A 243 8.17 -10.84 -19.54
N VAL A 244 6.96 -10.81 -18.96
CA VAL A 244 6.75 -10.92 -17.51
C VAL A 244 7.35 -12.23 -16.97
N ILE A 245 7.09 -13.36 -17.62
CA ILE A 245 7.65 -14.66 -17.23
C ILE A 245 9.18 -14.63 -17.27
N LYS A 246 9.77 -14.03 -18.30
CA LYS A 246 11.23 -13.88 -18.43
C LYS A 246 11.82 -13.03 -17.32
N ASN A 247 11.19 -11.90 -17.02
CA ASN A 247 11.63 -10.99 -15.96
C ASN A 247 11.54 -11.63 -14.58
N LEU A 248 10.45 -12.33 -14.28
CA LEU A 248 10.29 -13.06 -13.03
C LEU A 248 11.33 -14.17 -12.86
N LYS A 249 11.67 -14.90 -13.93
CA LYS A 249 12.74 -15.91 -13.89
C LYS A 249 14.10 -15.28 -13.60
N ASN A 250 14.40 -14.11 -14.16
CA ASN A 250 15.66 -13.40 -13.91
C ASN A 250 15.79 -12.98 -12.44
N VAL A 251 14.71 -12.49 -11.84
CA VAL A 251 14.69 -12.06 -10.44
C VAL A 251 14.76 -13.25 -9.47
N SER A 252 14.15 -14.39 -9.82
CA SER A 252 14.07 -15.59 -8.96
C SER A 252 15.20 -16.59 -9.17
N GLY A 253 16.30 -16.20 -9.82
CA GLY A 253 17.43 -17.11 -10.06
C GLY A 253 17.11 -18.29 -11.00
N GLY A 254 16.16 -18.11 -11.91
CA GLY A 254 15.78 -19.11 -12.93
C GLY A 254 14.56 -19.98 -12.57
N ASN A 255 14.15 -20.01 -11.31
CA ASN A 255 13.03 -20.83 -10.85
C ASN A 255 11.76 -20.01 -10.65
N LEU A 256 10.78 -20.19 -11.52
CA LEU A 256 9.42 -19.66 -11.33
C LEU A 256 8.57 -20.71 -10.62
N CYS A 257 7.73 -20.28 -9.66
CA CYS A 257 6.76 -21.13 -8.99
C CYS A 257 5.89 -21.90 -10.01
N HIS A 258 5.60 -23.17 -9.72
CA HIS A 258 4.84 -24.03 -10.62
C HIS A 258 3.45 -23.46 -10.93
N LEU A 259 2.79 -22.85 -9.94
CA LEU A 259 1.50 -22.22 -10.09
C LEU A 259 1.57 -21.06 -11.10
N LEU A 260 2.49 -20.12 -10.89
CA LEU A 260 2.67 -18.95 -11.78
C LEU A 260 3.03 -19.34 -13.22
N LYS A 261 3.76 -20.45 -13.42
CA LYS A 261 4.02 -20.97 -14.77
C LYS A 261 2.74 -21.33 -15.53
N ARG A 262 1.70 -21.79 -14.81
CA ARG A 262 0.42 -22.20 -15.39
C ARG A 262 -0.55 -21.03 -15.55
N THR A 263 -0.51 -20.06 -14.68
CA THR A 263 -1.53 -19.01 -14.54
C THR A 263 -1.17 -17.73 -15.29
N ILE A 264 0.08 -17.31 -15.31
CA ILE A 264 0.53 -16.12 -16.07
C ILE A 264 0.17 -16.19 -17.56
N PRO A 265 0.22 -17.36 -18.25
CA PRO A 265 -0.24 -17.45 -19.64
C PRO A 265 -1.70 -17.04 -19.83
N PHE A 266 -2.57 -17.20 -18.82
CA PHE A 266 -3.93 -16.68 -18.81
C PHE A 266 -4.02 -15.20 -18.39
N GLY A 267 -2.94 -14.59 -17.94
CA GLY A 267 -2.90 -13.23 -17.41
C GLY A 267 -3.33 -13.13 -15.95
N VAL A 268 -3.24 -14.23 -15.21
CA VAL A 268 -3.58 -14.31 -13.78
C VAL A 268 -2.31 -14.56 -12.97
N ALA A 269 -2.15 -13.86 -11.87
CA ALA A 269 -1.01 -14.04 -10.96
C ALA A 269 -1.38 -13.64 -9.55
N ILE A 270 -0.72 -14.23 -8.54
CA ILE A 270 -0.83 -13.82 -7.14
C ILE A 270 0.29 -12.85 -6.76
N VAL A 271 -0.07 -11.92 -5.87
CA VAL A 271 0.86 -11.05 -5.15
C VAL A 271 0.70 -11.38 -3.67
N ALA A 272 1.76 -11.93 -3.04
CA ALA A 272 1.71 -12.40 -1.65
C ALA A 272 2.94 -11.94 -0.85
#